data_ee8c1b5d75fcb8d5b5557d92c1cdb673
#
_entry.id   ee8c1b5d75fcb8d5b5557d92c1cdb673
#
_cell.length_a   1.000
_cell.length_b   1.000
_cell.length_c   1.000
_cell.angle_alpha   90.00
_cell.angle_beta   90.00
_cell.angle_gamma   90.00
#
_symmetry.space_group_name_H-M   'P 1'
#
loop_
_entity.id
_entity.type
_entity.pdbx_description
1 polymer ?
#
loop_
_entity_poly.entity_id
_entity_poly.type
_entity_poly.pdbx_seq_one_letter_code
_entity_poly.pdbx_strand_id
1 'polypeptide(L)'
;MKIKILFLLALIGLYSCTAISEKATEKATKENAYLSTFLKAPSANLVKTFGKPTQTLAENDQTIYVYEVKGKVFNCQRKFTISNKNTVTGFVSTCWDWY
;
A
#
# COMPACT_ATOMS: atom_id res chain seq x y z
N MET A 1 16.19 5.51 -43.01
CA MET A 1 17.15 4.76 -42.19
C MET A 1 17.41 5.40 -40.83
N LYS A 2 17.57 6.71 -40.74
CA LYS A 2 17.78 7.39 -39.44
C LYS A 2 16.60 7.26 -38.49
N ILE A 3 15.38 7.16 -39.01
CA ILE A 3 14.14 7.03 -38.20
C ILE A 3 14.06 5.68 -37.49
N LYS A 4 14.54 4.60 -38.13
CA LYS A 4 14.53 3.26 -37.53
C LYS A 4 15.51 3.13 -36.36
N ILE A 5 16.65 3.80 -36.43
CA ILE A 5 17.68 3.79 -35.37
C ILE A 5 17.17 4.56 -34.15
N LEU A 6 16.50 5.71 -34.34
CA LEU A 6 15.89 6.48 -33.28
C LEU A 6 14.77 5.72 -32.58
N PHE A 7 14.00 4.93 -33.31
CA PHE A 7 12.94 4.11 -32.78
C PHE A 7 13.47 2.99 -31.90
N LEU A 8 14.58 2.36 -32.29
CA LEU A 8 15.25 1.35 -31.52
C LEU A 8 15.81 1.88 -30.19
N LEU A 9 16.38 3.06 -30.19
CA LEU A 9 16.91 3.72 -28.99
C LEU A 9 15.80 4.06 -28.00
N ALA A 10 14.64 4.47 -28.50
CA ALA A 10 13.49 4.77 -27.67
C ALA A 10 12.92 3.50 -26.99
N LEU A 11 12.93 2.37 -27.70
CA LEU A 11 12.50 1.07 -27.17
C LEU A 11 13.42 0.58 -26.05
N ILE A 12 14.73 0.76 -26.16
CA ILE A 12 15.70 0.40 -25.13
C ILE A 12 15.51 1.24 -23.88
N GLY A 13 15.22 2.53 -24.02
CA GLY A 13 14.92 3.41 -22.89
C GLY A 13 13.67 2.99 -22.12
N LEU A 14 12.62 2.56 -22.81
CA LEU A 14 11.39 2.05 -22.20
C LEU A 14 11.63 0.76 -21.42
N TYR A 15 12.51 -0.11 -21.89
CA TYR A 15 12.85 -1.36 -21.20
C TYR A 15 13.51 -1.11 -19.86
N SER A 16 14.39 -0.13 -19.77
CA SER A 16 15.07 0.21 -18.50
C SER A 16 14.10 0.75 -17.46
N CYS A 17 13.14 1.57 -17.87
CA CYS A 17 12.09 2.09 -16.99
C CYS A 17 11.19 0.97 -16.45
N THR A 18 10.86 -0.01 -17.27
CA THR A 18 10.01 -1.13 -16.88
C THR A 18 10.67 -2.00 -15.79
N ALA A 19 11.97 -2.24 -15.88
CA ALA A 19 12.70 -3.03 -14.88
C ALA A 19 12.69 -2.38 -13.50
N ILE A 20 12.82 -1.07 -13.41
CA ILE A 20 12.76 -0.34 -12.14
C ILE A 20 11.35 -0.38 -11.56
N SER A 21 10.33 -0.24 -12.41
CA SER A 21 8.93 -0.30 -12.01
C SER A 21 8.54 -1.66 -11.43
N GLU A 22 9.10 -2.75 -11.96
CA GLU A 22 8.78 -4.11 -11.50
C GLU A 22 9.17 -4.35 -10.05
N LYS A 23 10.34 -3.88 -9.60
CA LYS A 23 10.78 -4.04 -8.21
C LYS A 23 9.89 -3.26 -7.23
N ALA A 24 9.54 -2.02 -7.56
CA ALA A 24 8.65 -1.22 -6.72
C ALA A 24 7.25 -1.83 -6.66
N THR A 25 6.74 -2.34 -7.78
CA THR A 25 5.44 -3.00 -7.87
C THR A 25 5.42 -4.29 -7.05
N GLU A 26 6.51 -5.06 -7.06
CA GLU A 26 6.61 -6.30 -6.29
C GLU A 26 6.47 -6.06 -4.79
N LYS A 27 7.16 -5.06 -4.25
CA LYS A 27 7.06 -4.68 -2.84
C LYS A 27 5.66 -4.22 -2.47
N ALA A 28 5.08 -3.34 -3.28
CA ALA A 28 3.72 -2.85 -3.07
C ALA A 28 2.71 -3.99 -3.14
N THR A 29 2.89 -4.94 -4.04
CA THR A 29 2.02 -6.11 -4.17
C THR A 29 2.05 -6.98 -2.92
N LYS A 30 3.22 -7.20 -2.32
CA LYS A 30 3.35 -7.97 -1.07
C LYS A 30 2.62 -7.29 0.08
N GLU A 31 2.79 -5.98 0.24
CA GLU A 31 2.09 -5.22 1.27
C GLU A 31 0.58 -5.27 1.05
N ASN A 32 0.13 -5.00 -0.17
CA ASN A 32 -1.29 -5.02 -0.50
C ASN A 32 -1.91 -6.41 -0.34
N ALA A 33 -1.20 -7.46 -0.70
CA ALA A 33 -1.66 -8.83 -0.52
C ALA A 33 -1.85 -9.16 0.95
N TYR A 34 -0.92 -8.75 1.80
CA TYR A 34 -1.02 -8.96 3.24
C TYR A 34 -2.22 -8.20 3.82
N LEU A 35 -2.35 -6.91 3.52
CA LEU A 35 -3.41 -6.08 4.07
C LEU A 35 -4.79 -6.45 3.52
N SER A 36 -4.86 -6.99 2.31
CA SER A 36 -6.13 -7.42 1.73
C SER A 36 -6.74 -8.59 2.49
N THR A 37 -5.96 -9.33 3.27
CA THR A 37 -6.49 -10.42 4.11
C THR A 37 -7.41 -9.90 5.21
N PHE A 38 -7.33 -8.62 5.54
CA PHE A 38 -8.21 -7.99 6.53
C PHE A 38 -9.50 -7.45 5.95
N LEU A 39 -9.62 -7.37 4.63
CA LEU A 39 -10.83 -6.87 3.98
C LEU A 39 -12.01 -7.78 4.30
N LYS A 40 -13.16 -7.17 4.55
CA LYS A 40 -14.41 -7.85 4.93
C LYS A 40 -14.35 -8.55 6.29
N ALA A 41 -13.23 -8.44 7.00
CA ALA A 41 -13.09 -8.97 8.34
C ALA A 41 -13.52 -7.93 9.39
N PRO A 42 -13.84 -8.37 10.61
CA PRO A 42 -14.14 -7.43 11.70
C PRO A 42 -12.94 -6.55 12.04
N SER A 43 -13.20 -5.30 12.43
CA SER A 43 -12.14 -4.38 12.86
C SER A 43 -11.36 -4.91 14.06
N ALA A 44 -11.95 -5.78 14.88
CA ALA A 44 -11.28 -6.41 16.00
C ALA A 44 -10.05 -7.22 15.56
N ASN A 45 -10.03 -7.75 14.33
CA ASN A 45 -8.87 -8.46 13.78
C ASN A 45 -7.66 -7.54 13.61
N LEU A 46 -7.89 -6.28 13.26
CA LEU A 46 -6.82 -5.29 13.19
C LEU A 46 -6.19 -5.05 14.56
N VAL A 47 -7.03 -4.91 15.57
CA VAL A 47 -6.56 -4.67 16.95
C VAL A 47 -5.79 -5.87 17.48
N LYS A 48 -6.23 -7.08 17.17
CA LYS A 48 -5.49 -8.29 17.54
C LYS A 48 -4.12 -8.36 16.89
N THR A 49 -4.00 -7.93 15.64
CA THR A 49 -2.77 -8.06 14.86
C THR A 49 -1.83 -6.89 15.10
N PHE A 50 -2.34 -5.66 15.06
CA PHE A 50 -1.53 -4.45 15.10
C PHE A 50 -1.61 -3.70 16.43
N GLY A 51 -2.54 -4.09 17.30
CA GLY A 51 -2.76 -3.37 18.55
C GLY A 51 -3.71 -2.19 18.37
N LYS A 52 -3.71 -1.31 19.35
CA LYS A 52 -4.53 -0.10 19.32
C LYS A 52 -4.04 0.84 18.22
N PRO A 53 -4.95 1.44 17.41
CA PRO A 53 -4.53 2.40 16.40
C PRO A 53 -3.81 3.59 17.01
N THR A 54 -2.84 4.13 16.28
CA THR A 54 -2.14 5.36 16.68
C THR A 54 -3.11 6.53 16.73
N GLN A 55 -4.04 6.54 15.76
CA GLN A 55 -5.05 7.59 15.66
C GLN A 55 -6.33 6.98 15.06
N THR A 56 -7.48 7.50 15.50
CA THR A 56 -8.78 7.12 14.96
C THR A 56 -9.47 8.37 14.43
N LEU A 57 -9.88 8.35 13.17
CA LEU A 57 -10.54 9.46 12.51
C LEU A 57 -11.97 9.05 12.17
N ALA A 58 -12.90 10.00 12.28
CA ALA A 58 -14.28 9.80 11.85
C ALA A 58 -14.52 10.56 10.55
N GLU A 59 -15.07 9.89 9.54
CA GLU A 59 -15.32 10.48 8.22
C GLU A 59 -16.55 9.84 7.59
N ASN A 60 -17.62 10.62 7.36
CA ASN A 60 -18.84 10.17 6.65
C ASN A 60 -19.37 8.81 7.13
N ASP A 61 -19.78 8.68 8.38
CA ASP A 61 -20.27 7.43 8.98
C ASP A 61 -19.26 6.28 8.99
N GLN A 62 -18.01 6.54 8.59
CA GLN A 62 -16.93 5.57 8.62
C GLN A 62 -15.88 5.98 9.64
N THR A 63 -15.15 4.99 10.11
CA THR A 63 -14.00 5.20 11.01
C THR A 63 -12.73 4.83 10.26
N ILE A 64 -11.68 5.62 10.43
CA ILE A 64 -10.38 5.31 9.85
C ILE A 64 -9.41 5.03 10.98
N TYR A 65 -8.86 3.81 11.00
CA TYR A 65 -7.79 3.44 11.91
C TYR A 65 -6.45 3.77 11.25
N VAL A 66 -5.65 4.60 11.92
CA VAL A 66 -4.33 4.98 11.43
C VAL A 66 -3.29 4.30 12.30
N TYR A 67 -2.45 3.48 11.70
CA TYR A 67 -1.32 2.84 12.36
C TYR A 67 -0.04 3.44 11.82
N GLU A 68 0.67 4.17 12.65
CA GLU A 68 1.98 4.70 12.29
C GLU A 68 3.05 3.69 12.68
N VAL A 69 3.88 3.33 11.72
CA VAL A 69 4.96 2.36 11.92
C VAL A 69 6.28 3.10 11.80
N LYS A 70 7.07 3.05 12.85
CA LYS A 70 8.38 3.71 12.87
C LYS A 70 9.42 2.80 12.23
N GLY A 71 10.01 3.27 11.13
CA GLY A 71 11.11 2.61 10.46
C GLY A 71 12.45 3.18 10.89
N LYS A 72 13.53 2.57 10.41
CA LYS A 72 14.89 3.02 10.72
C LYS A 72 15.22 4.36 10.02
N VAL A 73 14.67 4.57 8.83
CA VAL A 73 14.93 5.75 8.01
C VAL A 73 13.67 6.57 7.80
N PHE A 74 12.56 5.91 7.48
CA PHE A 74 11.28 6.57 7.25
C PHE A 74 10.19 5.92 8.10
N ASN A 75 9.27 6.75 8.57
CA ASN A 75 8.03 6.28 9.15
C ASN A 75 7.03 6.02 8.03
N CYS A 76 6.24 4.98 8.17
CA CYS A 76 5.17 4.68 7.22
C CYS A 76 3.83 4.60 7.94
N GLN A 77 2.75 4.62 7.21
CA GLN A 77 1.42 4.56 7.76
C GLN A 77 0.59 3.49 7.05
N ARG A 78 -0.22 2.78 7.82
CA ARG A 78 -1.28 1.91 7.35
C ARG A 78 -2.61 2.48 7.81
N LYS A 79 -3.50 2.75 6.87
CA LYS A 79 -4.83 3.31 7.17
C LYS A 79 -5.88 2.31 6.73
N PHE A 80 -6.81 2.01 7.62
CA PHE A 80 -7.90 1.09 7.32
C PHE A 80 -9.23 1.82 7.46
N THR A 81 -10.08 1.67 6.46
CA THR A 81 -11.44 2.21 6.50
C THR A 81 -12.35 1.16 7.13
N ILE A 82 -13.05 1.57 8.18
CA ILE A 82 -13.96 0.72 8.94
C ILE A 82 -15.39 1.23 8.72
N SER A 83 -16.28 0.36 8.26
CA SER A 83 -17.69 0.71 8.07
C SER A 83 -18.39 0.90 9.41
N ASN A 84 -19.61 1.45 9.36
CA ASN A 84 -20.45 1.59 10.55
C ASN A 84 -20.85 0.24 11.16
N LYS A 85 -20.62 -0.86 10.46
CA LYS A 85 -20.84 -2.23 10.96
C LYS A 85 -19.56 -2.87 11.51
N ASN A 86 -18.51 -2.08 11.75
CA ASN A 86 -17.22 -2.52 12.28
C ASN A 86 -16.51 -3.53 11.37
N THR A 87 -16.65 -3.36 10.06
CA THR A 87 -16.04 -4.22 9.05
C THR A 87 -15.01 -3.43 8.26
N VAL A 88 -13.87 -4.02 7.99
CA VAL A 88 -12.81 -3.40 7.18
C VAL A 88 -13.25 -3.40 5.72
N THR A 89 -13.37 -2.21 5.13
CA THR A 89 -13.82 -2.05 3.74
C THR A 89 -12.73 -1.57 2.80
N GLY A 90 -11.63 -1.06 3.32
CA GLY A 90 -10.55 -0.56 2.49
C GLY A 90 -9.29 -0.32 3.28
N PHE A 91 -8.20 -0.11 2.58
CA PHE A 91 -6.92 0.24 3.21
C PHE A 91 -6.05 1.04 2.25
N VAL A 92 -5.12 1.80 2.83
CA VAL A 92 -4.03 2.47 2.11
C VAL A 92 -2.77 2.29 2.95
N SER A 93 -1.65 1.98 2.33
CA SER A 93 -0.40 1.77 3.03
C SER A 93 0.78 2.40 2.30
N THR A 94 1.70 2.97 3.07
CA THR A 94 3.01 3.42 2.57
C THR A 94 4.13 2.54 3.12
N CYS A 95 3.80 1.38 3.69
CA CYS A 95 4.75 0.50 4.38
C CYS A 95 5.39 -0.56 3.48
N TRP A 96 5.38 -0.35 2.16
CA TRP A 96 5.94 -1.29 1.20
C TRP A 96 7.47 -1.41 1.27
N ASP A 97 8.16 -0.49 1.94
CA ASP A 97 9.62 -0.52 2.10
C ASP A 97 10.12 -1.61 3.05
N TRP A 98 9.22 -2.30 3.74
CA TRP A 98 9.56 -3.34 4.70
C TRP A 98 9.93 -4.68 4.05
N TYR A 99 9.70 -4.82 2.76
CA TYR A 99 9.91 -6.07 2.03
C TYR A 99 11.19 -6.11 1.24
#